data_a04a681b35cef28f695cbe8822a0dff1
#
_entry.id   a04a681b35cef28f695cbe8822a0dff1
#
_cell.length_a   1.000
_cell.length_b   1.000
_cell.length_c   1.000
_cell.angle_alpha   90.00
_cell.angle_beta   90.00
_cell.angle_gamma   90.00
#
_symmetry.space_group_name_H-M   'P 1'
#
loop_
_entity.id
_entity.type
_entity.pdbx_description
1 polymer ?
#
loop_
_entity_poly.entity_id
_entity_poly.type
_entity_poly.pdbx_seq_one_letter_code
_entity_poly.pdbx_strand_id
1 'polypeptide(L)'
;MPKFFFSGSSHAKLDGKNRFVLPQQMRFGLVENGALEFTLALGLGGCLAIYRKSDIEKIVEKFQSKQHMAKFQKFFTLFFSTLHQTTCDSVGRILLPPVLMKAVDIKNELVIAGVLNKIEIWPKEIYDANLKAALEGKDEDYDLAKMTEEAFALLGEEETTEISEAGRKLAALKDKVYANHESSEE
;
A
#
# COMPACT_ATOMS: atom_id res chain seq x y z
N MET A 1 -6.86 -18.62 3.94
CA MET A 1 -7.86 -17.57 4.28
C MET A 1 -7.61 -16.37 3.38
N PRO A 2 -8.64 -15.75 2.81
CA PRO A 2 -8.42 -14.54 2.03
C PRO A 2 -7.79 -13.48 2.93
N LYS A 3 -6.67 -12.89 2.48
CA LYS A 3 -6.02 -11.79 3.17
C LYS A 3 -6.97 -10.61 3.20
N PHE A 4 -7.22 -10.02 4.37
CA PHE A 4 -7.98 -8.79 4.47
C PHE A 4 -7.29 -7.68 3.66
N PHE A 5 -8.06 -6.98 2.85
CA PHE A 5 -7.60 -5.82 2.11
C PHE A 5 -8.48 -4.60 2.39
N PHE A 6 -7.88 -3.43 2.36
CA PHE A 6 -8.60 -2.18 2.50
C PHE A 6 -9.17 -1.73 1.16
N SER A 7 -10.40 -1.25 1.17
CA SER A 7 -11.10 -0.71 -0.01
C SER A 7 -12.14 0.34 0.40
N GLY A 8 -12.65 1.06 -0.59
CA GLY A 8 -13.64 2.11 -0.39
C GLY A 8 -13.04 3.43 0.10
N SER A 9 -13.84 4.47 0.11
CA SER A 9 -13.44 5.80 0.58
C SER A 9 -14.54 6.45 1.43
N SER A 10 -14.13 7.37 2.30
CA SER A 10 -15.03 8.19 3.11
C SER A 10 -14.43 9.56 3.38
N HIS A 11 -15.29 10.55 3.50
CA HIS A 11 -14.91 11.92 3.89
C HIS A 11 -14.90 12.03 5.41
N ALA A 12 -13.97 12.80 5.94
CA ALA A 12 -13.89 13.13 7.35
C ALA A 12 -13.44 14.58 7.57
N LYS A 13 -13.75 15.10 8.75
CA LYS A 13 -13.30 16.43 9.21
C LYS A 13 -12.42 16.25 10.44
N LEU A 14 -11.40 17.11 10.53
CA LEU A 14 -10.60 17.24 11.74
C LEU A 14 -11.39 17.98 12.83
N ASP A 15 -11.29 17.49 14.05
CA ASP A 15 -11.74 18.23 15.22
C ASP A 15 -10.74 19.33 15.64
N GLY A 16 -11.07 20.14 16.63
CA GLY A 16 -10.21 21.22 17.14
C GLY A 16 -8.89 20.74 17.76
N LYS A 17 -8.66 19.42 17.84
CA LYS A 17 -7.40 18.81 18.31
C LYS A 17 -6.72 18.00 17.20
N ASN A 18 -6.99 18.27 15.94
CA ASN A 18 -6.45 17.57 14.77
C ASN A 18 -6.74 16.06 14.76
N ARG A 19 -7.92 15.64 15.24
CA ARG A 19 -8.31 14.23 15.23
C ARG A 19 -9.45 14.02 14.24
N PHE A 20 -9.47 12.87 13.60
CA PHE A 20 -10.59 12.39 12.77
C PHE A 20 -10.99 10.97 13.17
N VAL A 21 -12.21 10.58 12.84
CA VAL A 21 -12.72 9.23 13.08
C VAL A 21 -12.34 8.32 11.92
N LEU A 22 -11.64 7.23 12.21
CA LEU A 22 -11.37 6.19 11.22
C LEU A 22 -12.60 5.28 11.11
N PRO A 23 -13.10 4.95 9.90
CA PRO A 23 -14.22 4.04 9.70
C PRO A 23 -14.01 2.70 10.39
N GLN A 24 -15.06 2.15 10.98
CA GLN A 24 -14.98 0.90 11.76
C GLN A 24 -14.40 -0.27 10.97
N GLN A 25 -14.79 -0.42 9.70
CA GLN A 25 -14.28 -1.47 8.83
C GLN A 25 -12.76 -1.35 8.66
N MET A 26 -12.24 -0.13 8.51
CA MET A 26 -10.80 0.11 8.37
C MET A 26 -10.07 -0.14 9.69
N ARG A 27 -10.66 0.24 10.83
CA ARG A 27 -10.10 -0.08 12.15
C ARG A 27 -9.97 -1.59 12.36
N PHE A 28 -11.02 -2.34 12.00
CA PHE A 28 -10.99 -3.80 12.08
C PHE A 28 -9.83 -4.41 11.28
N GLY A 29 -9.60 -3.92 10.08
CA GLY A 29 -8.50 -4.37 9.23
C GLY A 29 -7.10 -4.04 9.75
N LEU A 30 -6.96 -3.09 10.69
CA LEU A 30 -5.68 -2.72 11.31
C LEU A 30 -5.33 -3.55 12.54
N VAL A 31 -6.28 -4.33 13.08
CA VAL A 31 -6.02 -5.16 14.26
C VAL A 31 -5.08 -6.31 13.92
N GLU A 32 -3.97 -6.41 14.62
CA GLU A 32 -3.02 -7.53 14.54
C GLU A 32 -2.76 -8.09 15.94
N ASN A 33 -2.86 -9.42 16.09
CA ASN A 33 -2.65 -10.11 17.37
C ASN A 33 -3.49 -9.56 18.53
N GLY A 34 -4.71 -9.07 18.22
CA GLY A 34 -5.62 -8.49 19.20
C GLY A 34 -5.33 -7.05 19.60
N ALA A 35 -4.28 -6.41 19.04
CA ALA A 35 -3.95 -5.02 19.27
C ALA A 35 -4.30 -4.14 18.05
N LEU A 36 -4.82 -2.95 18.32
CA LEU A 36 -5.07 -1.91 17.30
C LEU A 36 -3.90 -0.91 17.35
N GLU A 37 -2.81 -1.29 16.73
CA GLU A 37 -1.61 -0.45 16.60
C GLU A 37 -1.22 -0.35 15.14
N PHE A 38 -0.87 0.85 14.69
CA PHE A 38 -0.52 1.11 13.31
C PHE A 38 0.45 2.29 13.19
N THR A 39 0.99 2.46 12.00
CA THR A 39 1.95 3.54 11.72
C THR A 39 1.40 4.48 10.67
N LEU A 40 1.41 5.78 10.99
CA LEU A 40 1.24 6.87 10.03
C LEU A 40 2.60 7.15 9.36
N ALA A 41 2.59 7.31 8.05
CA ALA A 41 3.75 7.61 7.24
C ALA A 41 3.40 8.58 6.12
N LEU A 42 4.42 9.17 5.50
CA LEU A 42 4.26 9.86 4.23
C LEU A 42 3.90 8.84 3.14
N GLY A 43 2.85 9.11 2.39
CA GLY A 43 2.40 8.31 1.27
C GLY A 43 2.91 8.83 -0.07
N LEU A 44 2.51 8.18 -1.15
CA LEU A 44 2.84 8.60 -2.50
C LEU A 44 1.80 9.62 -3.01
N GLY A 45 2.23 10.55 -3.86
CA GLY A 45 1.33 11.48 -4.53
C GLY A 45 0.78 12.62 -3.67
N GLY A 46 1.33 12.87 -2.47
CA GLY A 46 0.90 13.96 -1.59
C GLY A 46 -0.18 13.56 -0.57
N CYS A 47 -0.24 12.29 -0.20
CA CYS A 47 -1.09 11.78 0.89
C CYS A 47 -0.27 11.32 2.10
N LEU A 48 -0.96 11.00 3.18
CA LEU A 48 -0.42 10.15 4.26
C LEU A 48 -0.89 8.72 4.06
N ALA A 49 -0.18 7.78 4.64
CA ALA A 49 -0.55 6.37 4.63
C ALA A 49 -0.59 5.80 6.05
N ILE A 50 -1.58 4.94 6.31
CA ILE A 50 -1.65 4.12 7.52
C ILE A 50 -1.30 2.69 7.13
N TYR A 51 -0.32 2.13 7.82
CA TYR A 51 0.11 0.75 7.66
C TYR A 51 -0.11 -0.04 8.95
N ARG A 52 -0.50 -1.31 8.81
CA ARG A 52 -0.36 -2.27 9.91
C ARG A 52 1.11 -2.38 10.31
N LYS A 53 1.35 -2.81 11.53
CA LYS A 53 2.72 -3.02 12.02
C LYS A 53 3.50 -3.99 11.12
N SER A 54 2.90 -5.12 10.77
CA SER A 54 3.55 -6.13 9.91
C SER A 54 3.84 -5.62 8.48
N ASP A 55 3.02 -4.70 7.96
CA ASP A 55 3.23 -4.16 6.60
C ASP A 55 4.30 -3.07 6.57
N ILE A 56 4.38 -2.20 7.59
CA ILE A 56 5.46 -1.20 7.68
C ILE A 56 6.82 -1.87 7.95
N GLU A 57 6.87 -2.93 8.73
CA GLU A 57 8.10 -3.70 8.98
C GLU A 57 8.70 -4.23 7.68
N LYS A 58 7.88 -4.79 6.77
CA LYS A 58 8.33 -5.23 5.44
C LYS A 58 8.88 -4.09 4.57
N ILE A 59 8.27 -2.90 4.67
CA ILE A 59 8.75 -1.70 3.97
C ILE A 59 10.11 -1.28 4.53
N VAL A 60 10.25 -1.26 5.84
CA VAL A 60 11.51 -0.94 6.52
C VAL A 60 12.62 -1.90 6.11
N GLU A 61 12.38 -3.22 6.12
CA GLU A 61 13.34 -4.23 5.68
C GLU A 61 13.81 -3.99 4.24
N LYS A 62 12.87 -3.70 3.32
CA LYS A 62 13.22 -3.38 1.93
C LYS A 62 14.07 -2.11 1.82
N PHE A 63 13.79 -1.07 2.60
CA PHE A 63 14.59 0.14 2.62
C PHE A 63 15.97 -0.07 3.26
N GLN A 64 16.07 -0.90 4.30
CA GLN A 64 17.36 -1.26 4.90
C GLN A 64 18.32 -1.85 3.87
N SER A 65 17.84 -2.69 2.97
CA SER A 65 18.67 -3.23 1.88
C SER A 65 19.19 -2.17 0.89
N LYS A 66 18.58 -0.99 0.86
CA LYS A 66 18.89 0.14 -0.04
C LYS A 66 19.51 1.35 0.67
N GLN A 67 19.78 1.25 1.96
CA GLN A 67 20.26 2.38 2.80
C GLN A 67 21.58 3.00 2.34
N HIS A 68 22.41 2.24 1.62
CA HIS A 68 23.69 2.70 1.07
C HIS A 68 23.56 3.62 -0.16
N MET A 69 22.36 3.76 -0.74
CA MET A 69 22.15 4.57 -1.93
C MET A 69 22.07 6.06 -1.58
N ALA A 70 23.16 6.78 -1.81
CA ALA A 70 23.28 8.23 -1.52
C ALA A 70 22.15 9.09 -2.10
N LYS A 71 21.63 8.71 -3.27
CA LYS A 71 20.49 9.37 -3.94
C LYS A 71 19.26 9.50 -3.05
N PHE A 72 19.03 8.55 -2.16
CA PHE A 72 17.82 8.48 -1.33
C PHE A 72 18.01 8.93 0.12
N GLN A 73 19.19 9.40 0.52
CA GLN A 73 19.48 9.75 1.93
C GLN A 73 18.52 10.81 2.50
N LYS A 74 18.22 11.86 1.73
CA LYS A 74 17.27 12.90 2.16
C LYS A 74 15.85 12.34 2.35
N PHE A 75 15.44 11.47 1.44
CA PHE A 75 14.14 10.78 1.53
C PHE A 75 14.11 9.89 2.77
N PHE A 76 15.12 9.08 3.00
CA PHE A 76 15.18 8.20 4.18
C PHE A 76 15.12 8.99 5.48
N THR A 77 15.89 10.08 5.58
CA THR A 77 15.85 10.96 6.76
C THR A 77 14.43 11.48 6.98
N LEU A 78 13.79 12.04 5.96
CA LEU A 78 12.44 12.59 6.07
C LEU A 78 11.41 11.51 6.39
N PHE A 79 11.41 10.42 5.65
CA PHE A 79 10.44 9.34 5.81
C PHE A 79 10.51 8.71 7.19
N PHE A 80 11.70 8.28 7.62
CA PHE A 80 11.86 7.60 8.92
C PHE A 80 11.69 8.54 10.11
N SER A 81 12.09 9.81 10.01
CA SER A 81 11.90 10.78 11.09
C SER A 81 10.44 11.21 11.28
N THR A 82 9.59 10.99 10.29
CA THR A 82 8.16 11.32 10.33
C THR A 82 7.24 10.11 10.58
N LEU A 83 7.79 8.89 10.67
CA LEU A 83 6.99 7.73 11.05
C LEU A 83 6.39 7.95 12.44
N HIS A 84 5.08 7.74 12.55
CA HIS A 84 4.36 7.95 13.80
C HIS A 84 3.52 6.72 14.15
N GLN A 85 3.98 5.95 15.14
CA GLN A 85 3.21 4.83 15.68
C GLN A 85 2.11 5.37 16.60
N THR A 86 0.91 4.86 16.42
CA THR A 86 -0.28 5.33 17.14
C THR A 86 -1.36 4.28 17.18
N THR A 87 -2.47 4.61 17.82
CA THR A 87 -3.69 3.83 17.90
C THR A 87 -4.91 4.74 17.78
N CYS A 88 -6.11 4.16 17.78
CA CYS A 88 -7.35 4.92 17.94
C CYS A 88 -7.71 5.08 19.43
N ASP A 89 -8.38 6.17 19.76
CA ASP A 89 -9.06 6.30 21.05
C ASP A 89 -10.32 5.41 21.10
N SER A 90 -11.00 5.38 22.27
CA SER A 90 -12.20 4.56 22.47
C SER A 90 -13.36 4.83 21.50
N VAL A 91 -13.38 6.01 20.89
CA VAL A 91 -14.38 6.41 19.87
C VAL A 91 -13.90 6.10 18.45
N GLY A 92 -12.64 5.70 18.28
CA GLY A 92 -12.04 5.41 16.98
C GLY A 92 -11.42 6.63 16.32
N ARG A 93 -11.04 7.66 17.07
CA ARG A 93 -10.36 8.83 16.55
C ARG A 93 -8.84 8.63 16.53
N ILE A 94 -8.23 9.12 15.48
CA ILE A 94 -6.78 9.19 15.29
C ILE A 94 -6.35 10.63 15.38
N LEU A 95 -5.28 10.89 16.14
CA LEU A 95 -4.59 12.18 16.15
C LEU A 95 -3.64 12.26 14.94
N LEU A 96 -3.77 13.29 14.13
CA LEU A 96 -2.79 13.62 13.09
C LEU A 96 -1.73 14.55 13.64
N PRO A 97 -0.46 14.13 13.64
CA PRO A 97 0.66 15.00 14.02
C PRO A 97 0.73 16.22 13.08
N PRO A 98 0.91 17.45 13.64
CA PRO A 98 0.97 18.67 12.82
C PRO A 98 2.06 18.63 11.73
N VAL A 99 3.18 17.94 11.98
CA VAL A 99 4.25 17.79 10.99
C VAL A 99 3.77 17.01 9.76
N LEU A 100 2.99 15.95 9.96
CA LEU A 100 2.45 15.16 8.86
C LEU A 100 1.33 15.93 8.11
N MET A 101 0.45 16.60 8.83
CA MET A 101 -0.58 17.45 8.22
C MET A 101 0.04 18.51 7.30
N LYS A 102 1.10 19.17 7.80
CA LYS A 102 1.82 20.20 7.06
C LYS A 102 2.55 19.65 5.84
N ALA A 103 3.09 18.43 5.94
CA ALA A 103 3.83 17.80 4.85
C ALA A 103 2.97 17.52 3.61
N VAL A 104 1.65 17.33 3.79
CA VAL A 104 0.69 17.04 2.70
C VAL A 104 -0.41 18.09 2.58
N ASP A 105 -0.30 19.22 3.27
CA ASP A 105 -1.25 20.33 3.26
C ASP A 105 -2.70 19.97 3.67
N ILE A 106 -2.86 19.03 4.60
CA ILE A 106 -4.17 18.76 5.21
C ILE A 106 -4.56 19.93 6.13
N LYS A 107 -5.70 20.58 5.85
CA LYS A 107 -6.22 21.73 6.60
C LYS A 107 -7.31 21.31 7.58
N ASN A 108 -8.48 20.97 7.07
CA ASN A 108 -9.66 20.69 7.89
C ASN A 108 -10.44 19.45 7.41
N GLU A 109 -10.50 19.23 6.11
CA GLU A 109 -11.23 18.12 5.52
C GLU A 109 -10.28 17.15 4.83
N LEU A 110 -10.59 15.87 4.92
CA LEU A 110 -9.76 14.81 4.36
C LEU A 110 -10.63 13.68 3.78
N VAL A 111 -10.03 12.92 2.89
CA VAL A 111 -10.59 11.66 2.38
C VAL A 111 -9.75 10.51 2.87
N ILE A 112 -10.41 9.51 3.40
CA ILE A 112 -9.82 8.26 3.87
C ILE A 112 -10.12 7.22 2.79
N ALA A 113 -9.10 6.67 2.14
CA ALA A 113 -9.24 5.70 1.06
C ALA A 113 -8.51 4.39 1.40
N GLY A 114 -9.23 3.27 1.33
CA GLY A 114 -8.63 1.95 1.48
C GLY A 114 -7.96 1.50 0.18
N VAL A 115 -6.69 1.11 0.24
CA VAL A 115 -5.90 0.71 -0.93
C VAL A 115 -5.08 -0.54 -0.60
N LEU A 116 -5.67 -1.70 -0.84
CA LEU A 116 -5.03 -3.02 -0.66
C LEU A 116 -4.52 -3.25 0.78
N ASN A 117 -3.24 -3.04 1.03
CA ASN A 117 -2.59 -3.28 2.32
C ASN A 117 -2.38 -2.02 3.18
N LYS A 118 -2.89 -0.87 2.72
CA LYS A 118 -2.76 0.42 3.41
C LYS A 118 -4.06 1.22 3.35
N ILE A 119 -4.15 2.23 4.19
CA ILE A 119 -5.18 3.26 4.12
C ILE A 119 -4.48 4.57 3.77
N GLU A 120 -4.97 5.30 2.78
CA GLU A 120 -4.47 6.61 2.41
C GLU A 120 -5.34 7.71 3.01
N ILE A 121 -4.71 8.78 3.45
CA ILE A 121 -5.37 9.98 3.96
C ILE A 121 -4.96 11.14 3.05
N TRP A 122 -5.91 11.66 2.32
CA TRP A 122 -5.72 12.71 1.34
C TRP A 122 -6.30 14.04 1.82
N PRO A 123 -5.66 15.18 1.51
CA PRO A 123 -6.36 16.45 1.51
C PRO A 123 -7.58 16.35 0.59
N LYS A 124 -8.77 16.75 1.08
CA LYS A 124 -10.01 16.58 0.33
C LYS A 124 -9.96 17.22 -1.05
N GLU A 125 -9.43 18.43 -1.13
CA GLU A 125 -9.37 19.20 -2.38
C GLU A 125 -8.50 18.49 -3.43
N ILE A 126 -7.39 17.86 -3.01
CA ILE A 126 -6.50 17.15 -3.91
C ILE A 126 -7.16 15.84 -4.38
N TYR A 127 -7.77 15.08 -3.46
CA TYR A 127 -8.46 13.85 -3.82
C TYR A 127 -9.59 14.09 -4.82
N ASP A 128 -10.45 15.06 -4.53
CA ASP A 128 -11.60 15.40 -5.38
C ASP A 128 -11.14 15.91 -6.76
N ALA A 129 -10.07 16.70 -6.81
CA ALA A 129 -9.50 17.19 -8.07
C ALA A 129 -8.92 16.05 -8.92
N ASN A 130 -8.15 15.15 -8.32
CA ASN A 130 -7.56 13.99 -9.00
C ASN A 130 -8.65 13.05 -9.52
N LEU A 131 -9.65 12.73 -8.69
CA LEU A 131 -10.77 11.90 -9.09
C LEU A 131 -11.54 12.51 -10.26
N LYS A 132 -11.84 13.81 -10.18
CA LYS A 132 -12.54 14.52 -11.25
C LYS A 132 -11.73 14.53 -12.55
N ALA A 133 -10.45 14.83 -12.50
CA ALA A 133 -9.58 14.85 -13.67
C ALA A 133 -9.51 13.46 -14.34
N ALA A 134 -9.37 12.39 -13.55
CA ALA A 134 -9.37 11.02 -14.05
C ALA A 134 -10.70 10.62 -14.73
N LEU A 135 -11.84 10.97 -14.12
CA LEU A 135 -13.17 10.67 -14.67
C LEU A 135 -13.53 11.48 -15.91
N GLU A 136 -13.05 12.72 -16.00
CA GLU A 136 -13.31 13.61 -17.15
C GLU A 136 -12.29 13.42 -18.29
N GLY A 137 -11.29 12.57 -18.14
CA GLY A 137 -10.23 12.37 -19.13
C GLY A 137 -9.40 13.63 -19.39
N LYS A 138 -9.29 14.53 -18.40
CA LYS A 138 -8.56 15.80 -18.49
C LYS A 138 -7.14 15.72 -17.94
N ASP A 139 -6.76 14.58 -17.41
CA ASP A 139 -5.41 14.33 -16.97
C ASP A 139 -4.60 13.85 -18.19
N GLU A 140 -3.72 14.71 -18.71
CA GLU A 140 -2.92 14.42 -19.90
C GLU A 140 -1.96 13.24 -19.68
N ASP A 141 -1.58 13.00 -18.42
CA ASP A 141 -0.64 11.94 -18.03
C ASP A 141 -1.37 10.65 -17.57
N TYR A 142 -2.70 10.68 -17.46
CA TYR A 142 -3.47 9.57 -16.90
C TYR A 142 -4.80 9.31 -17.62
N ASP A 143 -4.81 8.28 -18.45
CA ASP A 143 -6.02 7.73 -19.07
C ASP A 143 -6.53 6.56 -18.23
N LEU A 144 -7.65 6.75 -17.52
CA LEU A 144 -8.23 5.75 -16.62
C LEU A 144 -8.59 4.45 -17.35
N ALA A 145 -9.14 4.53 -18.57
CA ALA A 145 -9.54 3.36 -19.34
C ALA A 145 -8.30 2.54 -19.73
N LYS A 146 -7.29 3.19 -20.29
CA LYS A 146 -6.02 2.57 -20.69
C LYS A 146 -5.29 1.96 -19.49
N MET A 147 -5.19 2.70 -18.38
CA MET A 147 -4.54 2.21 -17.15
C MET A 147 -5.29 1.02 -16.56
N THR A 148 -6.61 0.99 -16.66
CA THR A 148 -7.41 -0.16 -16.23
C THR A 148 -7.10 -1.39 -17.08
N GLU A 149 -7.06 -1.26 -18.41
CA GLU A 149 -6.69 -2.35 -19.32
C GLU A 149 -5.28 -2.88 -19.05
N GLU A 150 -4.30 -1.97 -18.91
CA GLU A 150 -2.92 -2.34 -18.62
C GLU A 150 -2.78 -3.05 -17.26
N ALA A 151 -3.47 -2.56 -16.21
CA ALA A 151 -3.44 -3.18 -14.89
C ALA A 151 -4.04 -4.59 -14.90
N PHE A 152 -5.15 -4.82 -15.61
CA PHE A 152 -5.74 -6.15 -15.73
C PHE A 152 -4.90 -7.08 -16.61
N ALA A 153 -4.20 -6.56 -17.62
CA ALA A 153 -3.28 -7.36 -18.45
C ALA A 153 -2.11 -7.93 -17.63
N LEU A 154 -1.58 -7.17 -16.68
CA LEU A 154 -0.51 -7.64 -15.76
C LEU A 154 -0.92 -8.88 -14.96
N LEU A 155 -2.21 -9.02 -14.59
CA LEU A 155 -2.70 -10.20 -13.86
C LEU A 155 -2.63 -11.46 -14.72
N GLY A 156 -2.90 -11.33 -16.04
CA GLY A 156 -2.81 -12.45 -16.99
C GLY A 156 -1.35 -12.86 -17.31
N GLU A 157 -0.41 -11.92 -17.30
CA GLU A 157 1.00 -12.21 -17.55
C GLU A 157 1.66 -12.97 -16.39
N GLU A 158 1.30 -12.67 -15.14
CA GLU A 158 1.80 -13.41 -13.98
C GLU A 158 1.34 -14.87 -13.99
N GLU A 159 0.07 -15.14 -14.31
CA GLU A 159 -0.46 -16.52 -14.43
C GLU A 159 0.26 -17.30 -15.53
N THR A 160 0.50 -16.69 -16.69
CA THR A 160 1.23 -17.34 -17.79
C THR A 160 2.69 -17.61 -17.46
N THR A 161 3.33 -16.73 -16.68
CA THR A 161 4.73 -16.91 -16.25
C THR A 161 4.85 -18.05 -15.24
N GLU A 162 3.96 -18.13 -14.26
CA GLU A 162 3.95 -19.22 -13.27
C GLU A 162 3.68 -20.60 -13.92
N ILE A 163 2.72 -20.67 -14.85
CA ILE A 163 2.44 -21.91 -15.61
C ILE A 163 3.64 -22.32 -16.47
N SER A 164 4.31 -21.36 -17.11
CA SER A 164 5.52 -21.58 -17.91
C SER A 164 6.71 -22.06 -17.06
N GLU A 165 6.91 -21.52 -15.85
CA GLU A 165 7.94 -21.98 -14.93
C GLU A 165 7.65 -23.38 -14.35
N ALA A 166 6.39 -23.65 -14.00
CA ALA A 166 5.96 -24.97 -13.55
C ALA A 166 6.13 -26.03 -14.65
N GLY A 167 5.81 -25.68 -15.88
CA GLY A 167 6.02 -26.52 -17.06
C GLY A 167 7.50 -26.84 -17.30
N ARG A 168 8.40 -25.85 -17.19
CA ARG A 168 9.86 -26.07 -17.31
C ARG A 168 10.42 -26.93 -16.20
N LYS A 169 9.97 -26.74 -14.95
CA LYS A 169 10.37 -27.58 -13.81
C LYS A 169 9.91 -29.03 -13.98
N LEU A 170 8.70 -29.24 -14.50
CA LEU A 170 8.17 -30.58 -14.78
C LEU A 170 8.92 -31.29 -15.90
N ALA A 171 9.28 -30.57 -16.98
CA ALA A 171 10.10 -31.11 -18.07
C ALA A 171 11.49 -31.54 -17.58
N ALA A 172 12.17 -30.68 -16.81
CA ALA A 172 13.48 -30.98 -16.23
C ALA A 172 13.48 -32.17 -15.23
N LEU A 173 12.36 -32.39 -14.53
CA LEU A 173 12.16 -33.56 -13.68
C LEU A 173 11.96 -34.83 -14.50
N LYS A 174 11.23 -34.79 -15.60
CA LYS A 174 11.08 -35.93 -16.51
C LYS A 174 12.40 -36.35 -17.09
N ASP A 175 13.20 -35.42 -17.60
CA ASP A 175 14.53 -35.73 -18.17
C ASP A 175 15.48 -36.40 -17.13
N LYS A 176 15.45 -35.97 -15.86
CA LYS A 176 16.21 -36.60 -14.79
C LYS A 176 15.74 -38.01 -14.45
N VAL A 177 14.43 -38.29 -14.52
CA VAL A 177 13.88 -39.60 -14.26
C VAL A 177 14.25 -40.58 -15.39
N TYR A 178 14.21 -40.16 -16.65
CA TYR A 178 14.59 -40.97 -17.80
C TYR A 178 16.11 -41.24 -17.82
N ALA A 179 16.95 -40.25 -17.52
CA ALA A 179 18.41 -40.43 -17.44
C ALA A 179 18.85 -41.44 -16.36
N ASN A 180 18.11 -41.50 -15.24
CA ASN A 180 18.39 -42.48 -14.17
C ASN A 180 17.91 -43.91 -14.51
N HIS A 181 16.97 -44.05 -15.45
CA HIS A 181 16.52 -45.40 -15.90
C HIS A 181 17.50 -46.05 -16.88
N GLU A 182 18.14 -45.25 -17.75
CA GLU A 182 19.14 -45.75 -18.69
C GLU A 182 20.47 -46.20 -18.02
N SER A 183 20.78 -45.62 -16.85
CA SER A 183 22.00 -45.98 -16.09
C SER A 183 21.85 -47.20 -15.15
N SER A 184 20.68 -47.80 -15.09
CA SER A 184 20.41 -49.00 -14.24
C SER A 184 20.22 -50.28 -15.04
N GLU A 185 20.44 -50.30 -16.37
CA GLU A 185 20.36 -51.47 -17.24
C GLU A 185 21.72 -51.87 -17.87
N GLU A 186 22.87 -51.39 -17.35
CA GLU A 186 24.20 -51.90 -17.66
C GLU A 186 24.74 -52.72 -16.42
#